data_c03f2ab2a7449e14898d5faf0df97532
#
_entry.id   c03f2ab2a7449e14898d5faf0df97532
#
_cell.length_a   1.000
_cell.length_b   1.000
_cell.length_c   1.000
_cell.angle_alpha   90.00
_cell.angle_beta   90.00
_cell.angle_gamma   90.00
#
_symmetry.space_group_name_H-M   'P 1'
#
loop_
_entity.id
_entity.type
_entity.pdbx_description
1 polymer ?
#
loop_
_entity_poly.entity_id
_entity_poly.type
_entity_poly.pdbx_seq_one_letter_code
_entity_poly.pdbx_strand_id
1 'polypeptide(L)'
;MRFCFIVEEQYRNDPMPMVIAEQLLQWGHDVDLLEPQTAVTCLNELAEQGYDAYVLKSLADGPGLSILEAAEAVGIPTINNSRSIRLVRDKAVAAAFARAHGLPIPPTYFVAHPRLLRQIPIEDYPLVVKPSNGSSCKGVYLLNSPADVTALEDAETTESFFLAQRYAENTGFDMKVYVTGQEVYAAVAKKSPLHSDMEERFIPLTPQIRKLALQVGKLFGLDIYGLDVVETPQGPAIVDINDFPSFGGVPRAVVRVSEYVLHAAKRAEMQRLARVERAQRRKQALIRS
;
A
#
# COMPACT_ATOMS: atom_id res chain seq x y z
N MET A 1 3.09 -12.09 22.62
CA MET A 1 2.80 -12.44 21.23
C MET A 1 4.10 -12.43 20.46
N ARG A 2 4.14 -13.20 19.37
CA ARG A 2 5.33 -13.32 18.51
C ARG A 2 5.01 -12.85 17.08
N PHE A 3 5.79 -11.95 16.55
CA PHE A 3 5.60 -11.33 15.23
C PHE A 3 6.77 -11.66 14.29
N CYS A 4 6.49 -11.81 13.00
CA CYS A 4 7.50 -11.88 11.98
C CYS A 4 7.37 -10.65 11.05
N PHE A 5 8.44 -9.85 10.97
CA PHE A 5 8.54 -8.74 10.05
C PHE A 5 9.36 -9.18 8.83
N ILE A 6 8.69 -9.28 7.69
CA ILE A 6 9.37 -9.51 6.41
C ILE A 6 9.81 -8.17 5.86
N VAL A 7 11.12 -7.93 5.84
CA VAL A 7 11.72 -6.66 5.39
C VAL A 7 12.73 -6.96 4.29
N GLU A 8 12.49 -6.44 3.10
CA GLU A 8 13.45 -6.59 2.00
C GLU A 8 14.63 -5.63 2.14
N GLU A 9 15.79 -6.00 1.61
CA GLU A 9 17.07 -5.32 1.81
C GLU A 9 17.03 -3.82 1.57
N GLN A 10 16.35 -3.35 0.50
CA GLN A 10 16.24 -1.93 0.20
C GLN A 10 15.42 -1.12 1.23
N TYR A 11 14.65 -1.79 2.07
CA TYR A 11 13.88 -1.18 3.16
C TYR A 11 14.51 -1.37 4.54
N ARG A 12 15.69 -2.00 4.61
CA ARG A 12 16.43 -2.17 5.88
C ARG A 12 16.72 -0.83 6.57
N ASN A 13 16.94 0.22 5.77
CA ASN A 13 17.19 1.57 6.26
C ASN A 13 15.92 2.44 6.31
N ASP A 14 14.74 1.91 5.93
CA ASP A 14 13.47 2.59 6.16
C ASP A 14 13.13 2.47 7.65
N PRO A 15 13.04 3.59 8.36
CA PRO A 15 12.88 3.53 9.82
C PRO A 15 11.59 2.83 10.22
N MET A 16 10.50 2.95 9.45
CA MET A 16 9.18 2.56 9.93
C MET A 16 9.01 1.07 10.26
N PRO A 17 9.40 0.07 9.47
CA PRO A 17 9.26 -1.32 9.89
C PRO A 17 10.13 -1.64 11.11
N MET A 18 11.34 -1.10 11.17
CA MET A 18 12.30 -1.39 12.24
C MET A 18 11.87 -0.78 13.58
N VAL A 19 11.45 0.49 13.59
CA VAL A 19 11.03 1.15 14.84
C VAL A 19 9.70 0.58 15.38
N ILE A 20 8.84 0.00 14.53
CA ILE A 20 7.65 -0.73 14.99
C ILE A 20 8.07 -2.04 15.66
N ALA A 21 9.00 -2.78 15.06
CA ALA A 21 9.56 -3.99 15.63
C ALA A 21 10.19 -3.72 17.01
N GLU A 22 11.02 -2.67 17.11
CA GLU A 22 11.62 -2.22 18.37
C GLU A 22 10.56 -1.84 19.42
N GLN A 23 9.50 -1.13 19.01
CA GLN A 23 8.42 -0.74 19.92
C GLN A 23 7.67 -1.95 20.47
N LEU A 24 7.42 -2.97 19.64
CA LEU A 24 6.78 -4.21 20.08
C LEU A 24 7.68 -5.01 21.04
N LEU A 25 9.00 -5.05 20.78
CA LEU A 25 9.99 -5.63 21.71
C LEU A 25 9.99 -4.91 23.05
N GLN A 26 9.98 -3.57 23.06
CA GLN A 26 9.89 -2.76 24.28
C GLN A 26 8.60 -3.02 25.08
N TRP A 27 7.52 -3.41 24.42
CA TRP A 27 6.27 -3.80 25.06
C TRP A 27 6.25 -5.26 25.53
N GLY A 28 7.38 -5.98 25.42
CA GLY A 28 7.52 -7.36 25.89
C GLY A 28 6.95 -8.41 24.94
N HIS A 29 6.92 -8.11 23.64
CA HIS A 29 6.57 -9.07 22.59
C HIS A 29 7.83 -9.58 21.90
N ASP A 30 7.77 -10.78 21.32
CA ASP A 30 8.85 -11.34 20.51
C ASP A 30 8.70 -10.87 19.06
N VAL A 31 9.79 -10.44 18.46
CA VAL A 31 9.80 -10.01 17.05
C VAL A 31 11.01 -10.59 16.34
N ASP A 32 10.75 -11.33 15.28
CA ASP A 32 11.77 -11.83 14.35
C ASP A 32 11.75 -11.01 13.06
N LEU A 33 12.94 -10.72 12.53
CA LEU A 33 13.11 -10.10 11.22
C LEU A 33 13.46 -11.17 10.20
N LEU A 34 12.70 -11.24 9.13
CA LEU A 34 12.97 -12.12 8.01
C LEU A 34 13.34 -11.30 6.78
N GLU A 35 14.55 -11.49 6.29
CA GLU A 35 15.07 -10.87 5.07
C GLU A 35 15.10 -11.91 3.95
N PRO A 36 14.16 -11.86 3.01
CA PRO A 36 14.01 -12.91 1.99
C PRO A 36 15.23 -13.11 1.09
N GLN A 37 16.05 -12.06 0.93
CA GLN A 37 17.26 -12.11 0.10
C GLN A 37 18.45 -12.77 0.80
N THR A 38 18.40 -12.93 2.12
CA THR A 38 19.55 -13.43 2.92
C THR A 38 19.25 -14.75 3.64
N ALA A 39 17.98 -15.16 3.72
CA ALA A 39 17.57 -16.32 4.46
C ALA A 39 16.65 -17.25 3.65
N VAL A 40 16.82 -18.54 3.81
CA VAL A 40 15.90 -19.55 3.26
C VAL A 40 14.67 -19.66 4.16
N THR A 41 13.49 -19.62 3.58
CA THR A 41 12.22 -19.85 4.29
C THR A 41 11.70 -21.26 3.99
N CYS A 42 11.57 -22.10 5.03
CA CYS A 42 10.94 -23.42 4.89
C CYS A 42 9.41 -23.26 4.92
N LEU A 43 8.77 -23.36 3.77
CA LEU A 43 7.31 -23.16 3.65
C LEU A 43 6.50 -24.24 4.38
N ASN A 44 7.03 -25.44 4.52
CA ASN A 44 6.35 -26.55 5.20
C ASN A 44 6.26 -26.35 6.72
N GLU A 45 7.12 -25.51 7.29
CA GLU A 45 7.23 -25.25 8.73
C GLU A 45 6.54 -23.95 9.16
N LEU A 46 5.97 -23.17 8.23
CA LEU A 46 5.39 -21.86 8.54
C LEU A 46 4.37 -21.93 9.68
N ALA A 47 3.47 -22.92 9.64
CA ALA A 47 2.43 -23.08 10.67
C ALA A 47 2.99 -23.46 12.04
N GLU A 48 4.18 -24.08 12.10
CA GLU A 48 4.83 -24.56 13.31
C GLU A 48 5.71 -23.50 13.97
N GLN A 49 6.06 -22.43 13.24
CA GLN A 49 6.90 -21.35 13.76
C GLN A 49 6.24 -20.54 14.88
N GLY A 50 4.92 -20.63 15.03
CA GLY A 50 4.19 -20.04 16.16
C GLY A 50 4.08 -18.52 16.15
N TYR A 51 4.12 -17.90 14.97
CA TYR A 51 3.87 -16.45 14.83
C TYR A 51 2.39 -16.14 14.94
N ASP A 52 2.07 -15.09 15.68
CA ASP A 52 0.71 -14.55 15.82
C ASP A 52 0.32 -13.66 14.65
N ALA A 53 1.29 -13.02 13.99
CA ALA A 53 1.07 -12.29 12.74
C ALA A 53 2.37 -12.06 11.97
N TYR A 54 2.21 -11.87 10.66
CA TYR A 54 3.25 -11.39 9.76
C TYR A 54 2.96 -9.95 9.31
N VAL A 55 4.02 -9.15 9.19
CA VAL A 55 4.00 -7.78 8.67
C VAL A 55 4.99 -7.68 7.52
N LEU A 56 4.62 -7.02 6.42
CA LEU A 56 5.46 -6.94 5.21
C LEU A 56 5.88 -5.52 4.89
N LYS A 57 7.17 -5.35 4.58
CA LYS A 57 7.72 -4.19 3.89
C LYS A 57 8.63 -4.65 2.76
N SER A 58 8.15 -4.59 1.53
CA SER A 58 8.85 -5.10 0.34
C SER A 58 8.56 -4.28 -0.91
N LEU A 59 9.29 -4.53 -1.98
CA LEU A 59 8.94 -4.02 -3.33
C LEU A 59 7.64 -4.67 -3.85
N ALA A 60 7.10 -4.06 -4.90
CA ALA A 60 5.86 -4.54 -5.52
C ALA A 60 5.97 -5.99 -6.05
N ASP A 61 7.12 -6.33 -6.60
CA ASP A 61 7.46 -7.63 -7.20
C ASP A 61 8.51 -8.41 -6.38
N GLY A 62 8.75 -8.01 -5.14
CA GLY A 62 9.74 -8.65 -4.28
C GLY A 62 9.28 -9.99 -3.70
N PRO A 63 10.23 -10.86 -3.30
CA PRO A 63 9.95 -12.20 -2.80
C PRO A 63 9.18 -12.23 -1.47
N GLY A 64 9.22 -11.15 -0.70
CA GLY A 64 8.56 -11.06 0.60
C GLY A 64 7.05 -11.24 0.52
N LEU A 65 6.41 -10.77 -0.57
CA LEU A 65 4.97 -10.95 -0.75
C LEU A 65 4.59 -12.42 -0.89
N SER A 66 5.39 -13.23 -1.60
CA SER A 66 5.14 -14.67 -1.73
C SER A 66 5.22 -15.40 -0.39
N ILE A 67 6.14 -15.00 0.49
CA ILE A 67 6.26 -15.58 1.84
C ILE A 67 5.04 -15.17 2.68
N LEU A 68 4.59 -13.90 2.59
CA LEU A 68 3.40 -13.43 3.27
C LEU A 68 2.13 -14.19 2.81
N GLU A 69 1.98 -14.40 1.51
CA GLU A 69 0.88 -15.18 0.93
C GLU A 69 0.90 -16.65 1.42
N ALA A 70 2.08 -17.25 1.50
CA ALA A 70 2.24 -18.60 2.01
C ALA A 70 1.85 -18.69 3.50
N ALA A 71 2.26 -17.71 4.32
CA ALA A 71 1.84 -17.63 5.72
C ALA A 71 0.32 -17.49 5.87
N GLU A 72 -0.30 -16.63 5.04
CA GLU A 72 -1.77 -16.47 5.03
C GLU A 72 -2.49 -17.75 4.57
N ALA A 73 -1.94 -18.46 3.58
CA ALA A 73 -2.51 -19.70 3.07
C ALA A 73 -2.57 -20.81 4.13
N VAL A 74 -1.64 -20.82 5.10
CA VAL A 74 -1.66 -21.75 6.24
C VAL A 74 -2.41 -21.19 7.46
N GLY A 75 -3.08 -20.03 7.30
CA GLY A 75 -3.98 -19.46 8.29
C GLY A 75 -3.33 -18.53 9.31
N ILE A 76 -2.10 -18.07 9.08
CA ILE A 76 -1.44 -17.06 9.91
C ILE A 76 -1.94 -15.67 9.50
N PRO A 77 -2.31 -14.80 10.44
CA PRO A 77 -2.73 -13.44 10.15
C PRO A 77 -1.63 -12.61 9.48
N THR A 78 -2.00 -11.77 8.52
CA THR A 78 -1.09 -10.84 7.85
C THR A 78 -1.61 -9.40 7.97
N ILE A 79 -0.71 -8.42 8.07
CA ILE A 79 -1.02 -7.00 8.23
C ILE A 79 -0.07 -6.21 7.31
N ASN A 80 -0.57 -5.63 6.20
CA ASN A 80 -1.89 -5.80 5.62
C ASN A 80 -2.16 -7.24 5.13
N ASN A 81 -3.42 -7.52 4.76
CA ASN A 81 -3.78 -8.76 4.08
C ASN A 81 -3.07 -8.85 2.72
N SER A 82 -2.57 -10.03 2.37
CA SER A 82 -1.76 -10.22 1.16
C SER A 82 -2.50 -9.90 -0.14
N ARG A 83 -3.79 -10.23 -0.21
CA ARG A 83 -4.64 -9.92 -1.38
C ARG A 83 -4.83 -8.42 -1.56
N SER A 84 -5.00 -7.70 -0.45
CA SER A 84 -5.11 -6.23 -0.45
C SER A 84 -3.82 -5.59 -0.93
N ILE A 85 -2.67 -6.09 -0.47
CA ILE A 85 -1.34 -5.65 -0.93
C ILE A 85 -1.20 -5.87 -2.43
N ARG A 86 -1.49 -7.07 -2.92
CA ARG A 86 -1.40 -7.40 -4.36
C ARG A 86 -2.31 -6.51 -5.20
N LEU A 87 -3.54 -6.25 -4.73
CA LEU A 87 -4.53 -5.43 -5.42
C LEU A 87 -4.06 -3.98 -5.60
N VAL A 88 -3.41 -3.39 -4.60
CA VAL A 88 -2.96 -1.98 -4.68
C VAL A 88 -1.62 -1.82 -5.39
N ARG A 89 -0.77 -2.84 -5.36
CA ARG A 89 0.55 -2.79 -5.99
C ARG A 89 0.49 -2.87 -7.51
N ASP A 90 -0.50 -3.60 -8.06
CA ASP A 90 -0.83 -3.50 -9.47
C ASP A 90 -1.63 -2.21 -9.71
N LYS A 91 -0.93 -1.14 -10.06
CA LYS A 91 -1.52 0.20 -10.24
C LYS A 91 -2.60 0.24 -11.31
N ALA A 92 -2.54 -0.62 -12.34
CA ALA A 92 -3.56 -0.70 -13.38
C ALA A 92 -4.85 -1.31 -12.81
N VAL A 93 -4.72 -2.41 -12.09
CA VAL A 93 -5.86 -3.06 -11.42
C VAL A 93 -6.43 -2.14 -10.35
N ALA A 94 -5.58 -1.51 -9.53
CA ALA A 94 -6.01 -0.56 -8.49
C ALA A 94 -6.82 0.61 -9.07
N ALA A 95 -6.34 1.23 -10.16
CA ALA A 95 -7.04 2.34 -10.81
C ALA A 95 -8.40 1.91 -11.38
N ALA A 96 -8.45 0.78 -12.09
CA ALA A 96 -9.68 0.25 -12.66
C ALA A 96 -10.70 -0.12 -11.56
N PHE A 97 -10.23 -0.80 -10.51
CA PHE A 97 -11.07 -1.22 -9.39
C PHE A 97 -11.62 -0.02 -8.61
N ALA A 98 -10.78 0.96 -8.28
CA ALA A 98 -11.20 2.18 -7.59
C ALA A 98 -12.25 2.96 -8.40
N ARG A 99 -12.03 3.13 -9.70
CA ARG A 99 -12.96 3.85 -10.56
C ARG A 99 -14.30 3.13 -10.72
N ALA A 100 -14.29 1.81 -10.88
CA ALA A 100 -15.51 1.00 -10.95
C ALA A 100 -16.39 1.11 -9.69
N HIS A 101 -15.77 1.47 -8.54
CA HIS A 101 -16.46 1.67 -7.27
C HIS A 101 -16.68 3.15 -6.91
N GLY A 102 -16.54 4.05 -7.89
CA GLY A 102 -16.86 5.47 -7.74
C GLY A 102 -15.84 6.29 -6.94
N LEU A 103 -14.61 5.80 -6.75
CA LEU A 103 -13.55 6.62 -6.17
C LEU A 103 -13.02 7.62 -7.23
N PRO A 104 -12.64 8.83 -6.80
CA PRO A 104 -12.17 9.88 -7.69
C PRO A 104 -10.72 9.63 -8.14
N ILE A 105 -10.56 8.76 -9.14
CA ILE A 105 -9.29 8.48 -9.82
C ILE A 105 -9.34 9.16 -11.19
N PRO A 106 -8.30 9.89 -11.61
CA PRO A 106 -8.23 10.45 -12.96
C PRO A 106 -8.36 9.36 -14.03
N PRO A 107 -8.90 9.67 -15.23
CA PRO A 107 -8.89 8.73 -16.35
C PRO A 107 -7.50 8.17 -16.57
N THR A 108 -7.39 6.84 -16.64
CA THR A 108 -6.13 6.11 -16.63
C THR A 108 -6.08 5.14 -17.80
N TYR A 109 -4.99 5.16 -18.54
CA TYR A 109 -4.66 4.27 -19.64
C TYR A 109 -3.50 3.36 -19.24
N PHE A 110 -3.52 2.13 -19.73
CA PHE A 110 -2.40 1.20 -19.63
C PHE A 110 -1.76 1.02 -21.00
N VAL A 111 -0.45 1.15 -21.06
CA VAL A 111 0.31 0.96 -22.29
C VAL A 111 1.49 0.03 -22.05
N ALA A 112 1.63 -0.97 -22.93
CA ALA A 112 2.74 -1.92 -22.88
C ALA A 112 4.03 -1.38 -23.53
N HIS A 113 3.97 -0.21 -24.18
CA HIS A 113 5.13 0.43 -24.78
C HIS A 113 4.89 1.94 -24.90
N PRO A 114 5.89 2.82 -24.66
CA PRO A 114 5.73 4.27 -24.72
C PRO A 114 5.11 4.78 -26.03
N ARG A 115 5.47 4.21 -27.19
CA ARG A 115 4.91 4.60 -28.50
C ARG A 115 3.39 4.56 -28.58
N LEU A 116 2.74 3.70 -27.76
CA LEU A 116 1.28 3.55 -27.74
C LEU A 116 0.58 4.76 -27.11
N LEU A 117 1.30 5.59 -26.36
CA LEU A 117 0.78 6.84 -25.79
C LEU A 117 0.26 7.77 -26.89
N ARG A 118 0.82 7.72 -28.10
CA ARG A 118 0.35 8.51 -29.26
C ARG A 118 -1.06 8.13 -29.73
N GLN A 119 -1.59 6.99 -29.30
CA GLN A 119 -2.96 6.55 -29.62
C GLN A 119 -3.99 7.12 -28.64
N ILE A 120 -3.55 7.71 -27.52
CA ILE A 120 -4.44 8.36 -26.57
C ILE A 120 -4.98 9.65 -27.19
N PRO A 121 -6.30 9.92 -27.10
CA PRO A 121 -6.90 11.12 -27.64
C PRO A 121 -6.20 12.41 -27.16
N ILE A 122 -6.04 13.37 -28.06
CA ILE A 122 -5.34 14.64 -27.75
C ILE A 122 -6.04 15.43 -26.64
N GLU A 123 -7.35 15.31 -26.53
CA GLU A 123 -8.18 15.94 -25.48
C GLU A 123 -7.91 15.41 -24.08
N ASP A 124 -7.24 14.27 -23.94
CA ASP A 124 -6.86 13.69 -22.64
C ASP A 124 -5.47 14.12 -22.17
N TYR A 125 -4.72 14.82 -23.01
CA TYR A 125 -3.48 15.46 -22.60
C TYR A 125 -3.76 16.75 -21.81
N PRO A 126 -2.87 17.13 -20.87
CA PRO A 126 -1.61 16.50 -20.49
C PRO A 126 -1.77 15.15 -19.79
N LEU A 127 -0.77 14.27 -19.92
CA LEU A 127 -0.73 12.96 -19.28
C LEU A 127 0.41 12.88 -18.25
N VAL A 128 0.11 12.34 -17.07
CA VAL A 128 1.14 11.89 -16.13
C VAL A 128 1.43 10.42 -16.41
N VAL A 129 2.62 10.15 -16.93
CA VAL A 129 3.07 8.80 -17.27
C VAL A 129 3.99 8.29 -16.18
N LYS A 130 3.72 7.09 -15.68
CA LYS A 130 4.50 6.45 -14.61
C LYS A 130 4.64 4.95 -14.87
N PRO A 131 5.76 4.33 -14.41
CA PRO A 131 5.90 2.89 -14.46
C PRO A 131 4.78 2.18 -13.71
N SER A 132 4.30 1.06 -14.24
CA SER A 132 3.22 0.30 -13.59
C SER A 132 3.66 -0.30 -12.25
N ASN A 133 4.92 -0.74 -12.14
CA ASN A 133 5.49 -1.38 -10.95
C ASN A 133 6.44 -0.45 -10.16
N GLY A 134 6.54 0.83 -10.55
CA GLY A 134 7.46 1.79 -9.95
C GLY A 134 7.08 2.18 -8.52
N SER A 135 8.07 2.27 -7.66
CA SER A 135 7.97 2.85 -6.32
C SER A 135 8.78 4.16 -6.24
N SER A 136 8.46 5.01 -5.27
CA SER A 136 9.27 6.21 -4.92
C SER A 136 9.32 7.32 -5.97
N CYS A 137 8.28 7.49 -6.78
CA CYS A 137 8.15 8.58 -7.79
C CYS A 137 9.25 8.62 -8.86
N LYS A 138 10.06 7.57 -9.01
CA LYS A 138 11.05 7.48 -10.07
C LYS A 138 10.37 7.19 -11.41
N GLY A 139 10.80 7.88 -12.46
CA GLY A 139 10.26 7.68 -13.80
C GLY A 139 8.83 8.24 -14.01
N VAL A 140 8.45 9.31 -13.30
CA VAL A 140 7.20 10.04 -13.54
C VAL A 140 7.45 11.16 -14.52
N TYR A 141 6.68 11.18 -15.61
CA TYR A 141 6.81 12.14 -16.71
C TYR A 141 5.49 12.89 -16.91
N LEU A 142 5.57 14.17 -17.21
CA LEU A 142 4.44 14.97 -17.69
C LEU A 142 4.57 15.14 -19.20
N LEU A 143 3.62 14.60 -19.95
CA LEU A 143 3.54 14.76 -21.40
C LEU A 143 2.41 15.74 -21.73
N ASN A 144 2.75 16.88 -22.30
CA ASN A 144 1.76 17.90 -22.65
C ASN A 144 1.05 17.59 -23.97
N SER A 145 1.68 16.79 -24.81
CA SER A 145 1.19 16.44 -26.14
C SER A 145 1.75 15.09 -26.63
N PRO A 146 1.18 14.48 -27.69
CA PRO A 146 1.76 13.29 -28.31
C PRO A 146 3.20 13.47 -28.84
N ALA A 147 3.63 14.71 -29.09
CA ALA A 147 5.00 14.99 -29.53
C ALA A 147 6.05 14.70 -28.45
N ASP A 148 5.68 14.86 -27.18
CA ASP A 148 6.58 14.64 -26.04
C ASP A 148 6.93 13.16 -25.83
N VAL A 149 6.19 12.24 -26.44
CA VAL A 149 6.42 10.79 -26.34
C VAL A 149 7.81 10.38 -26.84
N THR A 150 8.36 11.10 -27.81
CA THR A 150 9.71 10.82 -28.34
C THR A 150 10.77 10.87 -27.25
N ALA A 151 10.71 11.87 -26.37
CA ALA A 151 11.66 11.99 -25.25
C ALA A 151 11.58 10.81 -24.27
N LEU A 152 10.40 10.21 -24.11
CA LEU A 152 10.22 9.03 -23.27
C LEU A 152 10.69 7.74 -23.97
N GLU A 153 10.58 7.66 -25.31
CA GLU A 153 11.10 6.53 -26.09
C GLU A 153 12.63 6.50 -26.10
N ASP A 154 13.26 7.67 -26.13
CA ASP A 154 14.72 7.83 -26.11
C ASP A 154 15.32 7.60 -24.72
N ALA A 155 14.50 7.66 -23.66
CA ALA A 155 14.93 7.33 -22.32
C ALA A 155 15.15 5.81 -22.21
N GLU A 156 16.36 5.39 -21.82
CA GLU A 156 16.65 4.00 -21.50
C GLU A 156 15.87 3.58 -20.25
N THR A 157 14.62 3.15 -20.45
CA THR A 157 13.81 2.66 -19.36
C THR A 157 13.88 1.13 -19.33
N THR A 158 14.11 0.56 -18.16
CA THR A 158 14.03 -0.89 -17.91
C THR A 158 12.58 -1.35 -17.72
N GLU A 159 11.65 -0.41 -17.74
CA GLU A 159 10.24 -0.67 -17.44
C GLU A 159 9.51 -1.27 -18.65
N SER A 160 8.72 -2.30 -18.39
CA SER A 160 8.01 -3.04 -19.46
C SER A 160 6.67 -2.42 -19.82
N PHE A 161 6.01 -1.70 -18.90
CA PHE A 161 4.70 -1.08 -19.14
C PHE A 161 4.47 0.14 -18.25
N PHE A 162 3.57 1.01 -18.72
CA PHE A 162 3.30 2.31 -18.11
C PHE A 162 1.80 2.52 -17.90
N LEU A 163 1.51 3.32 -16.88
CA LEU A 163 0.22 3.96 -16.71
C LEU A 163 0.33 5.40 -17.18
N ALA A 164 -0.64 5.83 -17.98
CA ALA A 164 -0.82 7.22 -18.34
C ALA A 164 -2.14 7.71 -17.74
N GLN A 165 -2.06 8.65 -16.82
CA GLN A 165 -3.21 9.28 -16.20
C GLN A 165 -3.40 10.68 -16.74
N ARG A 166 -4.63 11.05 -17.09
CA ARG A 166 -4.95 12.44 -17.41
C ARG A 166 -4.51 13.32 -16.25
N TYR A 167 -3.76 14.37 -16.56
CA TYR A 167 -3.31 15.32 -15.56
C TYR A 167 -4.52 15.99 -14.91
N ALA A 168 -4.63 15.88 -13.62
CA ALA A 168 -5.63 16.59 -12.84
C ALA A 168 -5.08 17.98 -12.48
N GLU A 169 -5.66 19.02 -13.05
CA GLU A 169 -5.34 20.40 -12.67
C GLU A 169 -5.46 20.56 -11.16
N ASN A 170 -4.41 21.00 -10.49
CA ASN A 170 -4.35 20.98 -9.04
C ASN A 170 -3.56 22.17 -8.47
N THR A 171 -3.48 22.26 -7.17
CA THR A 171 -2.82 23.36 -6.45
C THR A 171 -1.30 23.30 -6.43
N GLY A 172 -0.68 22.36 -7.15
CA GLY A 172 0.78 22.24 -7.29
C GLY A 172 1.47 21.45 -6.17
N PHE A 173 0.72 20.76 -5.30
CA PHE A 173 1.28 19.85 -4.30
C PHE A 173 0.46 18.57 -4.16
N ASP A 174 1.12 17.51 -3.76
CA ASP A 174 0.50 16.25 -3.41
C ASP A 174 0.20 16.22 -1.91
N MET A 175 -1.01 15.83 -1.58
CA MET A 175 -1.43 15.63 -0.20
C MET A 175 -1.24 14.15 0.15
N LYS A 176 -0.33 13.87 1.08
CA LYS A 176 -0.14 12.51 1.60
C LYS A 176 -1.00 12.30 2.83
N VAL A 177 -1.91 11.35 2.74
CA VAL A 177 -2.86 11.00 3.80
C VAL A 177 -2.48 9.63 4.35
N TYR A 178 -2.35 9.51 5.66
CA TYR A 178 -1.95 8.28 6.33
C TYR A 178 -3.11 7.69 7.12
N VAL A 179 -3.26 6.38 7.04
CA VAL A 179 -4.36 5.66 7.70
C VAL A 179 -3.84 4.41 8.42
N THR A 180 -4.39 4.17 9.60
CA THR A 180 -4.18 2.94 10.35
C THR A 180 -5.52 2.49 10.94
N GLY A 181 -6.06 1.40 10.41
CA GLY A 181 -7.40 0.94 10.75
C GLY A 181 -8.50 1.93 10.36
N GLN A 182 -9.21 2.46 11.36
CA GLN A 182 -10.28 3.44 11.17
C GLN A 182 -9.81 4.89 11.44
N GLU A 183 -8.54 5.08 11.73
CA GLU A 183 -7.99 6.40 12.06
C GLU A 183 -7.22 6.98 10.88
N VAL A 184 -7.56 8.22 10.55
CA VAL A 184 -6.85 9.03 9.56
C VAL A 184 -6.06 10.08 10.34
N TYR A 185 -4.73 10.01 10.27
CA TYR A 185 -3.88 10.77 11.18
C TYR A 185 -3.46 12.12 10.63
N ALA A 186 -2.82 12.14 9.48
CA ALA A 186 -2.27 13.38 8.98
C ALA A 186 -2.47 13.50 7.49
N ALA A 187 -2.70 14.74 7.06
CA ALA A 187 -2.48 15.14 5.70
C ALA A 187 -1.20 16.00 5.67
N VAL A 188 -0.25 15.59 4.85
CA VAL A 188 1.02 16.29 4.68
C VAL A 188 1.11 16.73 3.24
N ALA A 189 1.25 18.04 3.01
CA ALA A 189 1.56 18.55 1.70
C ALA A 189 3.03 18.21 1.40
N LYS A 190 3.25 17.50 0.31
CA LYS A 190 4.58 17.11 -0.16
C LYS A 190 4.84 17.66 -1.53
N LYS A 191 6.13 17.76 -1.90
CA LYS A 191 6.51 18.03 -3.28
C LYS A 191 5.86 17.01 -4.19
N SER A 192 5.14 17.50 -5.19
CA SER A 192 4.75 16.65 -6.31
C SER A 192 6.00 16.29 -7.12
N PRO A 193 6.11 15.08 -7.68
CA PRO A 193 7.18 14.78 -8.63
C PRO A 193 7.21 15.72 -9.83
N LEU A 194 6.13 16.45 -10.07
CA LEU A 194 5.98 17.41 -11.17
C LEU A 194 6.23 18.87 -10.75
N HIS A 195 6.29 19.18 -9.44
CA HIS A 195 6.43 20.53 -8.90
C HIS A 195 7.40 20.51 -7.71
N SER A 196 8.60 21.13 -7.86
CA SER A 196 9.74 20.90 -6.97
C SER A 196 9.91 21.89 -5.81
N ASP A 197 9.18 23.00 -5.74
CA ASP A 197 9.57 24.18 -4.95
C ASP A 197 8.83 24.35 -3.62
N MET A 198 8.23 23.29 -3.09
CA MET A 198 7.42 23.35 -1.88
C MET A 198 8.10 22.68 -0.69
N GLU A 199 8.03 23.32 0.48
CA GLU A 199 8.39 22.70 1.75
C GLU A 199 7.26 21.79 2.25
N GLU A 200 7.62 20.64 2.81
CA GLU A 200 6.66 19.71 3.42
C GLU A 200 6.03 20.39 4.65
N ARG A 201 4.71 20.36 4.74
CA ARG A 201 3.96 20.92 5.86
C ARG A 201 2.70 20.12 6.15
N PHE A 202 2.27 20.14 7.41
CA PHE A 202 0.96 19.62 7.76
C PHE A 202 -0.14 20.54 7.22
N ILE A 203 -1.19 19.90 6.72
CA ILE A 203 -2.40 20.57 6.27
C ILE A 203 -3.61 20.02 7.02
N PRO A 204 -4.66 20.82 7.19
CA PRO A 204 -5.86 20.38 7.88
C PRO A 204 -6.50 19.18 7.19
N LEU A 205 -6.80 18.14 7.94
CA LEU A 205 -7.56 17.00 7.45
C LEU A 205 -9.04 17.36 7.39
N THR A 206 -9.55 17.58 6.18
CA THR A 206 -10.96 17.87 5.97
C THR A 206 -11.84 16.63 6.18
N PRO A 207 -13.14 16.78 6.52
CA PRO A 207 -14.08 15.67 6.59
C PRO A 207 -14.19 14.89 5.28
N GLN A 208 -14.04 15.58 4.14
CA GLN A 208 -14.07 14.98 2.81
C GLN A 208 -12.87 14.04 2.60
N ILE A 209 -11.66 14.50 2.90
CA ILE A 209 -10.43 13.68 2.81
C ILE A 209 -10.50 12.50 3.77
N ARG A 210 -10.95 12.72 5.01
CA ARG A 210 -11.15 11.63 5.98
C ARG A 210 -12.10 10.56 5.44
N LYS A 211 -13.27 10.96 4.91
CA LYS A 211 -14.26 10.06 4.34
C LYS A 211 -13.67 9.28 3.16
N LEU A 212 -12.99 9.97 2.23
CA LEU A 212 -12.34 9.39 1.08
C LEU A 212 -11.31 8.33 1.50
N ALA A 213 -10.44 8.68 2.44
CA ALA A 213 -9.41 7.76 2.95
C ALA A 213 -10.05 6.47 3.52
N LEU A 214 -11.04 6.59 4.39
CA LEU A 214 -11.72 5.43 4.97
C LEU A 214 -12.49 4.59 3.94
N GLN A 215 -13.04 5.22 2.88
CA GLN A 215 -13.65 4.50 1.78
C GLN A 215 -12.63 3.63 1.03
N VAL A 216 -11.42 4.14 0.79
CA VAL A 216 -10.34 3.37 0.17
C VAL A 216 -9.97 2.16 1.03
N GLY A 217 -9.71 2.35 2.32
CA GLY A 217 -9.36 1.23 3.21
C GLY A 217 -10.42 0.14 3.23
N LYS A 218 -11.70 0.55 3.31
CA LYS A 218 -12.83 -0.40 3.27
C LYS A 218 -12.93 -1.14 1.93
N LEU A 219 -12.73 -0.43 0.82
CA LEU A 219 -12.88 -1.00 -0.51
C LEU A 219 -11.74 -1.98 -0.83
N PHE A 220 -10.51 -1.61 -0.52
CA PHE A 220 -9.33 -2.43 -0.81
C PHE A 220 -9.00 -3.44 0.30
N GLY A 221 -9.64 -3.35 1.45
CA GLY A 221 -9.34 -4.20 2.60
C GLY A 221 -7.99 -3.87 3.25
N LEU A 222 -7.56 -2.61 3.20
CA LEU A 222 -6.30 -2.15 3.75
C LEU A 222 -6.44 -1.73 5.20
N ASP A 223 -5.45 -2.11 5.99
CA ASP A 223 -5.34 -1.77 7.41
C ASP A 223 -4.38 -0.60 7.65
N ILE A 224 -3.18 -0.66 7.08
CA ILE A 224 -2.12 0.33 7.20
C ILE A 224 -1.76 0.79 5.79
N TYR A 225 -2.06 2.04 5.45
CA TYR A 225 -1.88 2.53 4.08
C TYR A 225 -1.70 4.04 4.02
N GLY A 226 -1.25 4.50 2.86
CA GLY A 226 -1.18 5.91 2.51
C GLY A 226 -1.87 6.19 1.18
N LEU A 227 -2.40 7.40 1.05
CA LEU A 227 -2.94 7.90 -0.21
C LEU A 227 -2.14 9.11 -0.64
N ASP A 228 -1.85 9.20 -1.92
CA ASP A 228 -1.43 10.44 -2.54
C ASP A 228 -2.66 11.04 -3.24
N VAL A 229 -3.02 12.25 -2.83
CA VAL A 229 -4.25 12.93 -3.25
C VAL A 229 -3.87 14.32 -3.75
N VAL A 230 -4.47 14.74 -4.83
CA VAL A 230 -4.38 16.12 -5.34
C VAL A 230 -5.72 16.83 -5.20
N GLU A 231 -5.68 18.12 -4.86
CA GLU A 231 -6.88 18.93 -4.78
C GLU A 231 -7.18 19.55 -6.14
N THR A 232 -8.35 19.22 -6.71
CA THR A 232 -8.79 19.71 -8.01
C THR A 232 -10.01 20.61 -7.87
N PRO A 233 -10.39 21.39 -8.90
CA PRO A 233 -11.63 22.17 -8.88
C PRO A 233 -12.90 21.33 -8.65
N GLN A 234 -12.84 20.04 -8.95
CA GLN A 234 -13.96 19.08 -8.76
C GLN A 234 -13.88 18.36 -7.39
N GLY A 235 -12.88 18.67 -6.57
CA GLY A 235 -12.60 18.05 -5.28
C GLY A 235 -11.37 17.15 -5.32
N PRO A 236 -11.09 16.41 -4.24
CA PRO A 236 -9.89 15.59 -4.14
C PRO A 236 -9.89 14.43 -5.12
N ALA A 237 -8.76 14.20 -5.81
CA ALA A 237 -8.52 13.06 -6.69
C ALA A 237 -7.36 12.22 -6.17
N ILE A 238 -7.53 10.90 -6.12
CA ILE A 238 -6.51 9.95 -5.70
C ILE A 238 -5.57 9.68 -6.88
N VAL A 239 -4.27 9.89 -6.69
CA VAL A 239 -3.26 9.64 -7.71
C VAL A 239 -2.39 8.42 -7.40
N ASP A 240 -2.29 8.00 -6.13
CA ASP A 240 -1.65 6.74 -5.75
C ASP A 240 -2.21 6.19 -4.42
N ILE A 241 -2.10 4.84 -4.25
CA ILE A 241 -2.45 4.13 -3.03
C ILE A 241 -1.25 3.27 -2.65
N ASN A 242 -0.74 3.45 -1.44
CA ASN A 242 0.47 2.77 -0.97
C ASN A 242 0.15 1.89 0.24
N ASP A 243 0.44 0.60 0.16
CA ASP A 243 0.46 -0.27 1.33
C ASP A 243 1.69 0.05 2.19
N PHE A 244 1.52 0.11 3.47
CA PHE A 244 2.58 0.32 4.47
C PHE A 244 3.53 1.51 4.17
N PRO A 245 3.07 2.77 4.21
CA PRO A 245 3.91 3.94 3.97
C PRO A 245 4.89 4.20 5.12
N SER A 246 5.88 5.06 4.91
CA SER A 246 6.88 5.42 5.94
C SER A 246 6.34 6.28 7.09
N PHE A 247 5.13 6.82 6.98
CA PHE A 247 4.53 7.75 7.96
C PHE A 247 5.43 8.96 8.32
N GLY A 248 6.28 9.38 7.39
CA GLY A 248 7.21 10.48 7.61
C GLY A 248 6.53 11.73 8.16
N GLY A 249 7.07 12.28 9.24
CA GLY A 249 6.56 13.47 9.89
C GLY A 249 5.27 13.29 10.71
N VAL A 250 4.60 12.13 10.69
CA VAL A 250 3.34 11.92 11.45
C VAL A 250 3.64 11.74 12.94
N PRO A 251 3.11 12.61 13.82
CA PRO A 251 3.37 12.52 15.25
C PRO A 251 2.88 11.21 15.86
N ARG A 252 3.73 10.56 16.67
CA ARG A 252 3.43 9.31 17.37
C ARG A 252 3.06 8.13 16.42
N ALA A 253 3.42 8.19 15.16
CA ALA A 253 3.08 7.17 14.18
C ALA A 253 3.56 5.77 14.63
N VAL A 254 4.77 5.65 15.15
CA VAL A 254 5.34 4.38 15.63
C VAL A 254 4.43 3.73 16.67
N VAL A 255 4.05 4.46 17.72
CA VAL A 255 3.17 3.95 18.78
C VAL A 255 1.82 3.51 18.21
N ARG A 256 1.20 4.35 17.38
CA ARG A 256 -0.13 4.08 16.82
C ARG A 256 -0.16 2.88 15.88
N VAL A 257 0.85 2.76 15.02
CA VAL A 257 0.96 1.60 14.11
C VAL A 257 1.27 0.34 14.90
N SER A 258 2.15 0.40 15.92
CA SER A 258 2.44 -0.74 16.79
C SER A 258 1.21 -1.20 17.58
N GLU A 259 0.43 -0.26 18.13
CA GLU A 259 -0.85 -0.56 18.81
C GLU A 259 -1.82 -1.25 17.85
N TYR A 260 -1.90 -0.75 16.59
CA TYR A 260 -2.76 -1.37 15.59
C TYR A 260 -2.33 -2.81 15.27
N VAL A 261 -1.04 -3.03 14.99
CA VAL A 261 -0.48 -4.36 14.71
C VAL A 261 -0.81 -5.33 15.86
N LEU A 262 -0.59 -4.92 17.10
CA LEU A 262 -0.89 -5.71 18.28
C LEU A 262 -2.40 -6.04 18.40
N HIS A 263 -3.26 -5.04 18.21
CA HIS A 263 -4.70 -5.23 18.27
C HIS A 263 -5.22 -6.10 17.13
N ALA A 264 -4.68 -5.96 15.92
CA ALA A 264 -5.06 -6.79 14.78
C ALA A 264 -4.70 -8.25 15.01
N ALA A 265 -3.50 -8.55 15.50
CA ALA A 265 -3.09 -9.90 15.87
C ALA A 265 -3.99 -10.51 16.96
N LYS A 266 -4.28 -9.76 18.03
CA LYS A 266 -5.20 -10.21 19.10
C LYS A 266 -6.61 -10.50 18.57
N ARG A 267 -7.15 -9.66 17.71
CA ARG A 267 -8.47 -9.92 17.08
C ARG A 267 -8.46 -11.19 16.24
N ALA A 268 -7.40 -11.41 15.45
CA ALA A 268 -7.27 -12.61 14.63
C ALA A 268 -7.17 -13.88 15.50
N GLU A 269 -6.42 -13.85 16.57
CA GLU A 269 -6.34 -14.95 17.54
C GLU A 269 -7.71 -15.28 18.15
N MET A 270 -8.44 -14.27 18.63
CA MET A 270 -9.80 -14.47 19.16
C MET A 270 -10.75 -15.08 18.12
N GLN A 271 -10.67 -14.63 16.87
CA GLN A 271 -11.48 -15.20 15.78
C GLN A 271 -11.12 -16.66 15.50
N ARG A 272 -9.83 -17.01 15.53
CA ARG A 272 -9.34 -18.37 15.36
C ARG A 272 -9.88 -19.28 16.47
N LEU A 273 -9.77 -18.87 17.73
CA LEU A 273 -10.28 -19.61 18.87
C LEU A 273 -11.81 -19.84 18.78
N ALA A 274 -12.57 -18.80 18.46
CA ALA A 274 -14.01 -18.92 18.26
C ALA A 274 -14.40 -19.86 17.12
N ARG A 275 -13.62 -19.93 16.03
CA ARG A 275 -13.83 -20.90 14.94
C ARG A 275 -13.59 -22.32 15.39
N VAL A 276 -12.52 -22.57 16.15
CA VAL A 276 -12.19 -23.89 16.70
C VAL A 276 -13.30 -24.38 17.64
N GLU A 277 -13.76 -23.55 18.56
CA GLU A 277 -14.86 -23.89 19.47
C GLU A 277 -16.16 -24.22 18.71
N ARG A 278 -16.51 -23.44 17.70
CA ARG A 278 -17.68 -23.70 16.86
C ARG A 278 -17.56 -25.05 16.13
N ALA A 279 -16.38 -25.36 15.59
CA ALA A 279 -16.12 -26.63 14.91
C ALA A 279 -16.24 -27.81 15.88
N GLN A 280 -15.71 -27.69 17.10
CA GLN A 280 -15.82 -28.71 18.15
C GLN A 280 -17.29 -28.95 18.58
N ARG A 281 -18.06 -27.88 18.81
CA ARG A 281 -19.49 -27.98 19.12
C ARG A 281 -20.29 -28.66 18.01
N ARG A 282 -20.01 -28.34 16.75
CA ARG A 282 -20.64 -29.01 15.58
C ARG A 282 -20.31 -30.52 15.54
N LYS A 283 -19.05 -30.87 15.76
CA LYS A 283 -18.62 -32.29 15.81
C LYS A 283 -19.31 -33.05 16.93
N GLN A 284 -19.42 -32.46 18.12
CA GLN A 284 -20.13 -33.08 19.25
C GLN A 284 -21.64 -33.22 19.02
N ALA A 285 -22.28 -32.26 18.32
CA ALA A 285 -23.71 -32.37 17.98
C ALA A 285 -23.97 -33.51 16.99
N LEU A 286 -23.08 -33.70 15.99
CA LEU A 286 -23.17 -34.78 15.03
C LEU A 286 -22.94 -36.18 15.61
N ILE A 287 -22.21 -36.31 16.71
CA ILE A 287 -21.97 -37.59 17.39
C ILE A 287 -23.17 -37.98 18.28
N ARG A 288 -24.00 -36.99 18.67
CA ARG A 288 -25.17 -37.20 19.55
C ARG A 288 -26.49 -37.43 18.77
N SER A 289 -26.46 -37.18 17.47
CA SER A 289 -27.58 -37.48 16.53
C SER A 289 -27.39 -38.85 15.87
#